data_83b7abd919e8dde1edc81cea1098b621
#
_entry.id   83b7abd919e8dde1edc81cea1098b621
#
_cell.length_a   1.000
_cell.length_b   1.000
_cell.length_c   1.000
_cell.angle_alpha   90.00
_cell.angle_beta   90.00
_cell.angle_gamma   90.00
#
_symmetry.space_group_name_H-M   'P 1'
#
loop_
_entity.id
_entity.type
_entity.pdbx_description
1 polymer ?
#
loop_
_entity_poly.entity_id
_entity_poly.type
_entity_poly.pdbx_seq_one_letter_code
_entity_poly.pdbx_strand_id
1 'polypeptide(L)'
;MKRIHIFVLLTLSLIIISCGRNQEKLPTLVIHPHEEMPGNIDKKSYKSVFLAGTIDMGSGVDWQKDVAELFEKAPGNWVLFNPRQEFWDPSRENEMDYQVNWELSHLEDADFILMNFLPGSKSPITLLELGLFAKSGKLHVVCTDGFYRYDNVRITCAKYGVPVYASLTEAIGEIIR
;
A
#
# COMPACT_ATOMS: atom_id res chain seq x y z
N MET A 1 49.49 5.76 65.20
CA MET A 1 49.32 6.39 63.88
C MET A 1 48.58 5.42 63.01
N LYS A 2 47.26 5.62 62.81
CA LYS A 2 46.41 4.77 61.93
C LYS A 2 46.35 5.43 60.53
N ARG A 3 46.84 4.70 59.53
CA ARG A 3 46.76 5.12 58.15
C ARG A 3 45.36 4.77 57.56
N ILE A 4 44.60 5.80 57.14
CA ILE A 4 43.33 5.65 56.49
C ILE A 4 43.61 5.51 54.99
N HIS A 5 43.25 4.37 54.37
CA HIS A 5 43.27 4.19 52.91
C HIS A 5 41.93 4.59 52.36
N ILE A 6 41.94 5.68 51.60
CA ILE A 6 40.77 6.14 50.84
C ILE A 6 40.77 5.36 49.51
N PHE A 7 39.77 4.48 49.34
CA PHE A 7 39.46 3.83 48.07
C PHE A 7 38.59 4.80 47.24
N VAL A 8 39.16 5.33 46.17
CA VAL A 8 38.39 6.08 45.20
C VAL A 8 37.81 5.06 44.18
N LEU A 9 36.50 4.84 44.24
CA LEU A 9 35.76 4.09 43.23
C LEU A 9 35.53 4.99 42.02
N LEU A 10 36.28 4.77 40.96
CA LEU A 10 35.98 5.33 39.61
C LEU A 10 34.82 4.53 39.02
N THR A 11 33.61 5.10 39.03
CA THR A 11 32.47 4.60 38.27
C THR A 11 32.62 5.03 36.83
N LEU A 12 33.00 4.09 35.94
CA LEU A 12 33.03 4.29 34.51
C LEU A 12 31.60 4.22 33.97
N SER A 13 30.97 5.39 33.75
CA SER A 13 29.66 5.48 33.09
C SER A 13 29.87 5.20 31.61
N LEU A 14 29.51 3.98 31.16
CA LEU A 14 29.39 3.68 29.75
C LEU A 14 28.17 4.47 29.16
N ILE A 15 28.45 5.56 28.49
CA ILE A 15 27.46 6.22 27.64
C ILE A 15 27.32 5.35 26.38
N ILE A 16 26.28 4.53 26.32
CA ILE A 16 25.86 3.84 25.10
C ILE A 16 25.25 4.91 24.20
N ILE A 17 26.06 5.47 23.30
CA ILE A 17 25.55 6.27 22.21
C ILE A 17 24.83 5.30 21.26
N SER A 18 23.53 5.19 21.41
CA SER A 18 22.66 4.54 20.42
C SER A 18 22.73 5.38 19.15
N CYS A 19 23.64 5.02 18.26
CA CYS A 19 23.70 5.58 16.92
C CYS A 19 22.50 5.00 16.14
N GLY A 20 21.34 5.60 16.31
CA GLY A 20 20.20 5.38 15.43
C GLY A 20 20.67 5.80 14.02
N ARG A 21 20.99 4.83 13.15
CA ARG A 21 21.11 5.11 11.74
C ARG A 21 19.76 5.65 11.30
N ASN A 22 19.68 6.94 11.04
CA ASN A 22 18.62 7.49 10.21
C ASN A 22 18.77 6.78 8.86
N GLN A 23 18.01 5.72 8.65
CA GLN A 23 17.90 5.14 7.31
C GLN A 23 17.25 6.24 6.47
N GLU A 24 18.01 6.73 5.50
CA GLU A 24 17.51 7.69 4.53
C GLU A 24 16.32 7.03 3.82
N LYS A 25 15.17 7.73 3.79
CA LYS A 25 13.98 7.25 3.11
C LYS A 25 14.29 7.08 1.63
N LEU A 26 14.04 5.89 1.10
CA LEU A 26 14.12 5.64 -0.33
C LEU A 26 12.88 6.22 -1.04
N PRO A 27 12.98 6.61 -2.32
CA PRO A 27 11.84 7.12 -3.07
C PRO A 27 10.73 6.06 -3.16
N THR A 28 9.48 6.51 -3.12
CA THR A 28 8.33 5.65 -3.39
C THR A 28 8.34 5.25 -4.86
N LEU A 29 8.20 3.97 -5.12
CA LEU A 29 8.15 3.43 -6.48
C LEU A 29 6.70 3.23 -6.88
N VAL A 30 6.33 3.65 -8.09
CA VAL A 30 5.05 3.33 -8.71
C VAL A 30 5.36 2.45 -9.91
N ILE A 31 4.75 1.27 -9.95
CA ILE A 31 4.97 0.26 -11.02
C ILE A 31 3.64 0.04 -11.73
N HIS A 32 3.64 0.25 -13.02
CA HIS A 32 2.49 0.02 -13.90
C HIS A 32 2.64 -1.29 -14.69
N PRO A 33 1.56 -1.80 -15.31
CA PRO A 33 1.66 -2.88 -16.29
C PRO A 33 2.72 -2.57 -17.36
N HIS A 34 3.48 -3.58 -17.78
CA HIS A 34 4.65 -3.48 -18.68
C HIS A 34 5.89 -2.76 -18.10
N GLU A 35 5.86 -2.35 -16.85
CA GLU A 35 7.03 -1.82 -16.16
C GLU A 35 7.63 -2.87 -15.23
N GLU A 36 8.95 -2.88 -15.10
CA GLU A 36 9.68 -3.75 -14.19
C GLU A 36 10.23 -2.94 -13.01
N MET A 37 10.29 -3.58 -11.85
CA MET A 37 11.02 -2.98 -10.74
C MET A 37 12.49 -2.80 -11.10
N PRO A 38 13.12 -1.65 -10.76
CA PRO A 38 14.55 -1.44 -11.01
C PRO A 38 15.39 -2.57 -10.42
N GLY A 39 16.25 -3.20 -11.25
CA GLY A 39 16.98 -4.41 -10.89
C GLY A 39 18.03 -4.26 -9.77
N ASN A 40 18.33 -3.03 -9.35
CA ASN A 40 19.27 -2.69 -8.27
C ASN A 40 18.58 -2.48 -6.90
N ILE A 41 17.28 -2.76 -6.79
CA ILE A 41 16.51 -2.52 -5.57
C ILE A 41 16.39 -3.82 -4.75
N ASP A 42 16.71 -3.72 -3.46
CA ASP A 42 16.37 -4.76 -2.51
C ASP A 42 14.86 -4.67 -2.17
N LYS A 43 14.08 -5.56 -2.79
CA LYS A 43 12.62 -5.65 -2.59
C LYS A 43 12.22 -5.78 -1.12
N LYS A 44 13.08 -6.38 -0.27
CA LYS A 44 12.82 -6.55 1.17
C LYS A 44 12.89 -5.24 1.94
N SER A 45 13.48 -4.20 1.36
CA SER A 45 13.54 -2.86 1.96
C SER A 45 12.26 -2.05 1.77
N TYR A 46 11.29 -2.57 1.00
CA TYR A 46 10.03 -1.90 0.69
C TYR A 46 8.84 -2.71 1.20
N LYS A 47 7.81 -2.02 1.65
CA LYS A 47 6.45 -2.56 1.76
C LYS A 47 5.69 -2.26 0.48
N SER A 48 4.77 -3.14 0.10
CA SER A 48 4.07 -3.04 -1.15
C SER A 48 2.56 -2.83 -0.96
N VAL A 49 1.95 -1.99 -1.82
CA VAL A 49 0.52 -1.73 -1.84
C VAL A 49 0.01 -1.88 -3.26
N PHE A 50 -1.01 -2.71 -3.46
CA PHE A 50 -1.75 -2.75 -4.72
C PHE A 50 -2.90 -1.74 -4.69
N LEU A 51 -3.01 -0.89 -5.71
CA LEU A 51 -4.02 0.17 -5.80
C LEU A 51 -5.25 -0.31 -6.58
N ALA A 52 -6.06 -1.15 -5.94
CA ALA A 52 -7.31 -1.66 -6.50
C ALA A 52 -8.43 -0.61 -6.47
N GLY A 53 -9.32 -0.63 -7.43
CA GLY A 53 -10.47 0.26 -7.36
C GLY A 53 -10.96 0.78 -8.70
N THR A 54 -11.75 1.84 -8.63
CA THR A 54 -12.36 2.44 -9.81
C THR A 54 -11.32 3.03 -10.74
N ILE A 55 -11.32 2.59 -12.00
CA ILE A 55 -10.50 3.16 -13.09
C ILE A 55 -11.39 3.69 -14.21
N ASP A 56 -12.59 3.09 -14.42
CA ASP A 56 -13.59 3.45 -15.44
C ASP A 56 -12.97 3.63 -16.83
N MET A 57 -12.17 2.65 -17.27
CA MET A 57 -11.45 2.64 -18.55
C MET A 57 -10.60 3.90 -18.77
N GLY A 58 -10.02 4.45 -17.71
CA GLY A 58 -9.18 5.65 -17.73
C GLY A 58 -9.95 6.98 -17.71
N SER A 59 -11.29 6.96 -17.82
CA SER A 59 -12.11 8.19 -17.78
C SER A 59 -12.43 8.68 -16.35
N GLY A 60 -12.23 7.82 -15.35
CA GLY A 60 -12.43 8.15 -13.94
C GLY A 60 -11.33 9.05 -13.38
N VAL A 61 -11.61 9.69 -12.25
CA VAL A 61 -10.60 10.46 -11.49
C VAL A 61 -9.38 9.60 -11.22
N ASP A 62 -8.19 10.14 -11.48
CA ASP A 62 -6.92 9.47 -11.18
C ASP A 62 -6.56 9.63 -9.70
N TRP A 63 -7.31 8.92 -8.85
CA TRP A 63 -7.06 8.89 -7.41
C TRP A 63 -5.77 8.16 -7.06
N GLN A 64 -5.26 7.29 -7.93
CA GLN A 64 -4.01 6.57 -7.74
C GLN A 64 -2.81 7.53 -7.71
N LYS A 65 -2.84 8.57 -8.52
CA LYS A 65 -1.83 9.64 -8.50
C LYS A 65 -1.81 10.35 -7.15
N ASP A 66 -2.97 10.73 -6.62
CA ASP A 66 -3.07 11.39 -5.32
C ASP A 66 -2.53 10.48 -4.20
N VAL A 67 -2.81 9.18 -4.27
CA VAL A 67 -2.27 8.18 -3.34
C VAL A 67 -0.75 8.10 -3.43
N ALA A 68 -0.18 8.08 -4.63
CA ALA A 68 1.27 8.06 -4.81
C ALA A 68 1.95 9.28 -4.14
N GLU A 69 1.36 10.47 -4.28
CA GLU A 69 1.86 11.69 -3.61
C GLU A 69 1.78 11.60 -2.07
N LEU A 70 0.78 10.93 -1.52
CA LEU A 70 0.66 10.71 -0.08
C LEU A 70 1.70 9.73 0.42
N PHE A 71 1.95 8.63 -0.27
CA PHE A 71 2.99 7.66 0.09
C PHE A 71 4.40 8.23 -0.06
N GLU A 72 4.64 9.13 -1.03
CA GLU A 72 5.93 9.82 -1.15
C GLU A 72 6.26 10.64 0.10
N LYS A 73 5.25 11.18 0.77
CA LYS A 73 5.41 11.95 2.02
C LYS A 73 5.34 11.07 3.28
N ALA A 74 4.89 9.84 3.17
CA ALA A 74 4.73 8.91 4.28
C ALA A 74 6.07 8.36 4.78
N PRO A 75 6.21 7.97 6.05
CA PRO A 75 7.38 7.27 6.55
C PRO A 75 7.50 5.87 5.92
N GLY A 76 8.72 5.34 5.86
CA GLY A 76 9.01 4.03 5.26
C GLY A 76 9.21 4.09 3.74
N ASN A 77 9.58 2.94 3.17
CA ASN A 77 9.84 2.79 1.75
C ASN A 77 8.69 1.99 1.13
N TRP A 78 8.11 2.47 0.04
CA TRP A 78 6.88 1.95 -0.53
C TRP A 78 7.01 1.63 -2.01
N VAL A 79 6.45 0.50 -2.41
CA VAL A 79 6.17 0.16 -3.81
C VAL A 79 4.65 0.15 -3.99
N LEU A 80 4.16 0.88 -4.95
CA LEU A 80 2.75 0.95 -5.32
C LEU A 80 2.56 0.25 -6.67
N PHE A 81 1.80 -0.82 -6.69
CA PHE A 81 1.38 -1.46 -7.93
C PHE A 81 0.10 -0.78 -8.41
N ASN A 82 0.21 -0.02 -9.49
CA ASN A 82 -0.89 0.76 -10.04
C ASN A 82 -1.37 0.10 -11.36
N PRO A 83 -2.57 -0.52 -11.37
CA PRO A 83 -3.09 -1.20 -12.56
C PRO A 83 -3.52 -0.25 -13.68
N ARG A 84 -3.60 1.06 -13.40
CA ARG A 84 -3.97 2.06 -14.41
C ARG A 84 -2.88 2.17 -15.46
N GLN A 85 -3.19 1.83 -16.72
CA GLN A 85 -2.35 2.15 -17.85
C GLN A 85 -2.66 3.57 -18.33
N GLU A 86 -1.63 4.35 -18.67
CA GLU A 86 -1.80 5.66 -19.29
C GLU A 86 -2.42 5.53 -20.68
N PHE A 87 -2.05 4.47 -21.39
CA PHE A 87 -2.58 4.16 -22.71
C PHE A 87 -2.84 2.66 -22.85
N TRP A 88 -4.09 2.31 -23.16
CA TRP A 88 -4.48 0.95 -23.51
C TRP A 88 -4.25 0.72 -24.99
N ASP A 89 -3.36 -0.20 -25.36
CA ASP A 89 -3.07 -0.56 -26.74
C ASP A 89 -3.79 -1.86 -27.14
N PRO A 90 -4.95 -1.76 -27.81
CA PRO A 90 -5.71 -2.95 -28.20
C PRO A 90 -5.03 -3.77 -29.34
N SER A 91 -3.96 -3.24 -29.94
CA SER A 91 -3.21 -3.96 -30.99
C SER A 91 -2.18 -4.94 -30.41
N ARG A 92 -1.86 -4.85 -29.13
CA ARG A 92 -0.99 -5.83 -28.46
C ARG A 92 -1.68 -7.17 -28.36
N GLU A 93 -1.02 -8.18 -28.85
CA GLU A 93 -1.51 -9.55 -28.73
C GLU A 93 -1.58 -9.97 -27.24
N ASN A 94 -2.74 -10.54 -26.84
CA ASN A 94 -2.99 -11.01 -25.47
C ASN A 94 -2.93 -9.92 -24.37
N GLU A 95 -3.13 -8.64 -24.72
CA GLU A 95 -3.05 -7.53 -23.77
C GLU A 95 -3.99 -7.69 -22.57
N MET A 96 -5.22 -8.17 -22.81
CA MET A 96 -6.18 -8.42 -21.72
C MET A 96 -5.69 -9.54 -20.79
N ASP A 97 -5.19 -10.64 -21.33
CA ASP A 97 -4.66 -11.75 -20.54
C ASP A 97 -3.45 -11.30 -19.73
N TYR A 98 -2.57 -10.49 -20.33
CA TYR A 98 -1.43 -9.90 -19.63
C TYR A 98 -1.88 -9.02 -18.46
N GLN A 99 -2.80 -8.07 -18.71
CA GLN A 99 -3.31 -7.15 -17.69
C GLN A 99 -3.91 -7.90 -16.50
N VAL A 100 -4.83 -8.82 -16.77
CA VAL A 100 -5.52 -9.58 -15.71
C VAL A 100 -4.52 -10.42 -14.91
N ASN A 101 -3.57 -11.10 -15.56
CA ASN A 101 -2.57 -11.90 -14.84
C ASN A 101 -1.61 -11.01 -14.06
N TRP A 102 -1.23 -9.83 -14.58
CA TRP A 102 -0.43 -8.85 -13.86
C TRP A 102 -1.14 -8.37 -12.59
N GLU A 103 -2.42 -7.99 -12.68
CA GLU A 103 -3.25 -7.58 -11.55
C GLU A 103 -3.35 -8.69 -10.50
N LEU A 104 -3.73 -9.90 -10.89
CA LEU A 104 -3.89 -11.02 -9.96
C LEU A 104 -2.58 -11.34 -9.24
N SER A 105 -1.45 -11.40 -9.97
CA SER A 105 -0.14 -11.69 -9.37
C SER A 105 0.26 -10.63 -8.34
N HIS A 106 0.04 -9.34 -8.65
CA HIS A 106 0.40 -8.27 -7.71
C HIS A 106 -0.57 -8.14 -6.54
N LEU A 107 -1.86 -8.47 -6.72
CA LEU A 107 -2.83 -8.62 -5.62
C LEU A 107 -2.41 -9.74 -4.66
N GLU A 108 -1.91 -10.87 -5.19
CA GLU A 108 -1.41 -11.98 -4.39
C GLU A 108 -0.12 -11.62 -3.64
N ASP A 109 0.81 -10.92 -4.28
CA ASP A 109 2.15 -10.64 -3.76
C ASP A 109 2.20 -9.41 -2.84
N ALA A 110 1.30 -8.41 -3.01
CA ALA A 110 1.32 -7.19 -2.22
C ALA A 110 1.11 -7.44 -0.72
N ASP A 111 1.77 -6.63 0.12
CA ASP A 111 1.57 -6.65 1.58
C ASP A 111 0.20 -6.09 1.95
N PHE A 112 -0.26 -5.06 1.24
CA PHE A 112 -1.55 -4.40 1.43
C PHE A 112 -2.27 -4.22 0.10
N ILE A 113 -3.61 -4.20 0.16
CA ILE A 113 -4.47 -3.88 -0.98
C ILE A 113 -5.33 -2.68 -0.57
N LEU A 114 -5.04 -1.51 -1.13
CA LEU A 114 -5.87 -0.32 -0.98
C LEU A 114 -6.94 -0.32 -2.07
N MET A 115 -8.19 -0.51 -1.68
CA MET A 115 -9.31 -0.65 -2.61
C MET A 115 -10.27 0.53 -2.50
N ASN A 116 -10.42 1.30 -3.59
CA ASN A 116 -11.20 2.53 -3.60
C ASN A 116 -12.41 2.46 -4.54
N PHE A 117 -13.61 2.48 -3.98
CA PHE A 117 -14.89 2.54 -4.71
C PHE A 117 -15.38 3.98 -4.82
N LEU A 118 -15.25 4.58 -6.01
CA LEU A 118 -15.70 5.96 -6.22
C LEU A 118 -17.24 6.05 -6.30
N PRO A 119 -17.83 7.13 -5.74
CA PRO A 119 -19.24 7.42 -5.91
C PRO A 119 -19.65 7.45 -7.38
N GLY A 120 -20.81 6.89 -7.70
CA GLY A 120 -21.36 6.87 -9.06
C GLY A 120 -20.71 5.86 -10.02
N SER A 121 -19.61 5.21 -9.65
CA SER A 121 -18.96 4.17 -10.47
C SER A 121 -19.66 2.82 -10.34
N LYS A 122 -19.36 1.88 -11.26
CA LYS A 122 -19.82 0.48 -11.18
C LYS A 122 -18.76 -0.46 -10.63
N SER A 123 -17.52 -0.27 -11.02
CA SER A 123 -16.34 -1.02 -10.57
C SER A 123 -16.54 -2.54 -10.45
N PRO A 124 -17.00 -3.24 -11.52
CA PRO A 124 -17.35 -4.66 -11.45
C PRO A 124 -16.13 -5.54 -11.17
N ILE A 125 -14.95 -5.18 -11.69
CA ILE A 125 -13.71 -5.92 -11.45
C ILE A 125 -13.27 -5.73 -10.00
N THR A 126 -13.33 -4.53 -9.47
CA THR A 126 -13.03 -4.25 -8.05
C THR A 126 -13.93 -5.05 -7.10
N LEU A 127 -15.23 -5.23 -7.45
CA LEU A 127 -16.13 -6.09 -6.69
C LEU A 127 -15.73 -7.57 -6.75
N LEU A 128 -15.24 -8.06 -7.90
CA LEU A 128 -14.69 -9.40 -8.05
C LEU A 128 -13.45 -9.59 -7.17
N GLU A 129 -12.51 -8.65 -7.23
CA GLU A 129 -11.28 -8.64 -6.42
C GLU A 129 -11.57 -8.59 -4.92
N LEU A 130 -12.56 -7.76 -4.50
CA LEU A 130 -13.03 -7.75 -3.13
C LEU A 130 -13.45 -9.14 -2.67
N GLY A 131 -14.23 -9.86 -3.48
CA GLY A 131 -14.65 -11.21 -3.18
C GLY A 131 -13.49 -12.20 -3.08
N LEU A 132 -12.52 -12.12 -3.99
CA LEU A 132 -11.33 -12.98 -4.02
C LEU A 132 -10.42 -12.76 -2.80
N PHE A 133 -10.22 -11.51 -2.39
CA PHE A 133 -9.23 -11.15 -1.37
C PHE A 133 -9.84 -10.81 0.01
N ALA A 134 -11.16 -10.89 0.20
CA ALA A 134 -11.83 -10.57 1.47
C ALA A 134 -11.28 -11.36 2.68
N LYS A 135 -10.71 -12.54 2.47
CA LYS A 135 -10.14 -13.40 3.52
C LYS A 135 -8.62 -13.26 3.66
N SER A 136 -7.98 -12.46 2.84
CA SER A 136 -6.50 -12.37 2.81
C SER A 136 -5.90 -11.66 4.01
N GLY A 137 -6.68 -10.80 4.69
CA GLY A 137 -6.19 -9.91 5.74
C GLY A 137 -5.43 -8.69 5.22
N LYS A 138 -5.34 -8.48 3.89
CA LYS A 138 -4.56 -7.41 3.25
C LYS A 138 -5.40 -6.19 2.87
N LEU A 139 -6.74 -6.34 2.83
CA LEU A 139 -7.65 -5.31 2.30
C LEU A 139 -7.83 -4.13 3.23
N HIS A 140 -7.69 -2.93 2.67
CA HIS A 140 -8.10 -1.65 3.21
C HIS A 140 -9.06 -0.98 2.23
N VAL A 141 -10.36 -0.95 2.56
CA VAL A 141 -11.42 -0.56 1.62
C VAL A 141 -11.88 0.85 1.91
N VAL A 142 -11.88 1.70 0.88
CA VAL A 142 -12.55 3.02 0.90
C VAL A 142 -13.84 2.91 0.10
N CYS A 143 -14.96 3.10 0.77
CA CYS A 143 -16.27 3.04 0.15
C CYS A 143 -17.26 3.91 0.92
N THR A 144 -17.96 4.78 0.22
CA THR A 144 -19.00 5.64 0.81
C THR A 144 -20.38 5.26 0.28
N ASP A 145 -21.43 5.76 0.89
CA ASP A 145 -22.83 5.55 0.53
C ASP A 145 -23.20 6.02 -0.89
N GLY A 146 -22.34 6.84 -1.51
CA GLY A 146 -22.48 7.23 -2.92
C GLY A 146 -22.14 6.12 -3.94
N PHE A 147 -21.54 5.01 -3.50
CA PHE A 147 -21.30 3.85 -4.37
C PHE A 147 -22.58 3.00 -4.46
N TYR A 148 -23.01 2.65 -5.69
CA TYR A 148 -24.31 1.98 -5.90
C TYR A 148 -24.47 0.61 -5.21
N ARG A 149 -23.39 -0.05 -4.83
CA ARG A 149 -23.35 -1.33 -4.10
C ARG A 149 -22.74 -1.19 -2.71
N TYR A 150 -22.81 -0.01 -2.12
CA TYR A 150 -22.24 0.28 -0.80
C TYR A 150 -22.62 -0.78 0.25
N ASP A 151 -23.89 -1.15 0.36
CA ASP A 151 -24.33 -2.15 1.33
C ASP A 151 -23.73 -3.54 1.08
N ASN A 152 -23.57 -3.95 -0.19
CA ASN A 152 -22.91 -5.22 -0.50
C ASN A 152 -21.43 -5.19 -0.04
N VAL A 153 -20.72 -4.10 -0.32
CA VAL A 153 -19.33 -3.91 0.12
C VAL A 153 -19.25 -3.93 1.64
N ARG A 154 -20.00 -3.06 2.31
CA ARG A 154 -20.01 -2.92 3.77
C ARG A 154 -20.31 -4.24 4.49
N ILE A 155 -21.36 -4.96 4.06
CA ILE A 155 -21.78 -6.22 4.69
C ILE A 155 -20.73 -7.32 4.44
N THR A 156 -20.17 -7.40 3.23
CA THR A 156 -19.10 -8.36 2.92
C THR A 156 -17.86 -8.07 3.75
N CYS A 157 -17.42 -6.82 3.81
CA CYS A 157 -16.27 -6.42 4.61
C CYS A 157 -16.48 -6.74 6.10
N ALA A 158 -17.64 -6.40 6.66
CA ALA A 158 -17.97 -6.72 8.04
C ALA A 158 -17.96 -8.24 8.33
N LYS A 159 -18.44 -9.06 7.39
CA LYS A 159 -18.43 -10.52 7.51
C LYS A 159 -17.03 -11.10 7.62
N TYR A 160 -16.05 -10.51 6.92
CA TYR A 160 -14.68 -11.03 6.84
C TYR A 160 -13.65 -10.21 7.64
N GLY A 161 -14.10 -9.22 8.42
CA GLY A 161 -13.23 -8.38 9.25
C GLY A 161 -12.36 -7.42 8.43
N VAL A 162 -12.79 -7.07 7.21
CA VAL A 162 -12.11 -6.10 6.37
C VAL A 162 -12.46 -4.69 6.83
N PRO A 163 -11.47 -3.82 7.12
CA PRO A 163 -11.74 -2.43 7.50
C PRO A 163 -12.27 -1.62 6.32
N VAL A 164 -13.29 -0.79 6.60
CA VAL A 164 -13.88 0.14 5.63
C VAL A 164 -13.72 1.56 6.15
N TYR A 165 -13.20 2.44 5.31
CA TYR A 165 -12.88 3.83 5.62
C TYR A 165 -13.73 4.79 4.82
N ALA A 166 -13.94 5.99 5.35
CA ALA A 166 -14.65 7.06 4.67
C ALA A 166 -13.76 7.83 3.68
N SER A 167 -12.44 7.73 3.81
CA SER A 167 -11.49 8.45 2.96
C SER A 167 -10.19 7.68 2.71
N LEU A 168 -9.50 8.03 1.61
CA LEU A 168 -8.15 7.53 1.31
C LEU A 168 -7.15 7.90 2.40
N THR A 169 -7.26 9.11 2.96
CA THR A 169 -6.36 9.57 4.03
C THR A 169 -6.45 8.69 5.27
N GLU A 170 -7.65 8.28 5.67
CA GLU A 170 -7.85 7.36 6.79
C GLU A 170 -7.25 5.99 6.49
N ALA A 171 -7.55 5.41 5.33
CA ALA A 171 -7.05 4.10 4.94
C ALA A 171 -5.52 4.07 4.87
N ILE A 172 -4.90 5.08 4.25
CA ILE A 172 -3.44 5.20 4.16
C ILE A 172 -2.84 5.38 5.56
N GLY A 173 -3.46 6.18 6.42
CA GLY A 173 -3.01 6.36 7.81
C GLY A 173 -2.93 5.06 8.59
N GLU A 174 -3.80 4.08 8.31
CA GLU A 174 -3.73 2.75 8.91
C GLU A 174 -2.64 1.86 8.28
N ILE A 175 -2.45 1.94 6.96
CA ILE A 175 -1.42 1.16 6.24
C ILE A 175 0.00 1.56 6.67
N ILE A 176 0.24 2.84 6.93
CA ILE A 176 1.59 3.36 7.25
C ILE A 176 1.97 3.23 8.75
N ARG A 177 1.04 2.82 9.62
CA ARG A 177 1.34 2.56 11.04
C ARG A 177 2.18 1.31 11.21
#